data_0a7403c070d99209525c84527da922d9
#
_entry.id   0a7403c070d99209525c84527da922d9
#
_cell.length_a   1.000
_cell.length_b   1.000
_cell.length_c   1.000
_cell.angle_alpha   90.00
_cell.angle_beta   90.00
_cell.angle_gamma   90.00
#
_symmetry.space_group_name_H-M   'P 1'
#
loop_
_entity.id
_entity.type
_entity.pdbx_description
1 polymer ?
#
loop_
_entity_poly.entity_id
_entity_poly.type
_entity_poly.pdbx_seq_one_letter_code
_entity_poly.pdbx_strand_id
1 'polypeptide(L)'
;MALHFTKEEFENRKAKVLKSMKEQNLNSLLMFKQESMYWLTGYDTFGFVFFQSLILKEDGEIVLLTRAPDLRQAQNTSNIKNIKIWEDKEGSSPSDILKEILIALNLKGKNIGIEYDSYGLTGRNTLKLNNSLKDFGNLEDKSELISYLRVIKSDEEIVYVRKAAELADNALDVVWKTAKAGVNEGKILAEMQKVVFEGGGDYPANDYIIGSGHNALLCRYQSEKRILDKQDQLSIEWAGTYKHYHSAMFRTIPIGKAHQNHF
;
A
#
# COMPACT_ATOMS: atom_id res chain seq x y z
N MET A 1 -1.41 -17.10 12.34
CA MET A 1 -1.22 -15.75 12.87
C MET A 1 -2.59 -15.09 13.07
N ALA A 2 -2.70 -14.15 14.01
CA ALA A 2 -3.93 -13.38 14.15
C ALA A 2 -3.96 -12.33 13.01
N LEU A 3 -5.13 -12.14 12.42
CA LEU A 3 -5.36 -11.06 11.45
C LEU A 3 -5.21 -9.70 12.14
N HIS A 4 -4.89 -8.67 11.37
CA HIS A 4 -4.71 -7.31 11.91
C HIS A 4 -6.03 -6.65 12.37
N PHE A 5 -7.17 -7.13 11.88
CA PHE A 5 -8.49 -6.64 12.21
C PHE A 5 -9.41 -7.78 12.67
N THR A 6 -10.48 -7.41 13.35
CA THR A 6 -11.51 -8.38 13.77
C THR A 6 -12.26 -8.94 12.56
N LYS A 7 -12.89 -10.11 12.76
CA LYS A 7 -13.76 -10.70 11.74
C LYS A 7 -14.93 -9.77 11.41
N GLU A 8 -15.47 -9.11 12.41
CA GLU A 8 -16.59 -8.16 12.27
C GLU A 8 -16.19 -6.97 11.39
N GLU A 9 -14.99 -6.41 11.59
CA GLU A 9 -14.48 -5.32 10.75
C GLU A 9 -14.38 -5.74 9.28
N PHE A 10 -13.85 -6.93 8.98
CA PHE A 10 -13.78 -7.43 7.60
C PHE A 10 -15.17 -7.65 6.98
N GLU A 11 -16.13 -8.19 7.73
CA GLU A 11 -17.50 -8.36 7.22
C GLU A 11 -18.18 -7.01 6.98
N ASN A 12 -17.97 -6.01 7.83
CA ASN A 12 -18.48 -4.65 7.65
C ASN A 12 -17.88 -4.01 6.38
N ARG A 13 -16.59 -4.15 6.16
CA ARG A 13 -15.92 -3.65 4.94
C ARG A 13 -16.47 -4.33 3.69
N LYS A 14 -16.59 -5.65 3.71
CA LYS A 14 -17.16 -6.41 2.60
C LYS A 14 -18.59 -5.97 2.30
N ALA A 15 -19.44 -5.78 3.33
CA ALA A 15 -20.80 -5.30 3.14
C ALA A 15 -20.86 -3.91 2.48
N LYS A 16 -19.96 -2.99 2.85
CA LYS A 16 -19.85 -1.67 2.19
C LYS A 16 -19.49 -1.80 0.72
N VAL A 17 -18.54 -2.69 0.37
CA VAL A 17 -18.15 -2.92 -1.04
C VAL A 17 -19.31 -3.51 -1.83
N LEU A 18 -19.96 -4.56 -1.31
CA LEU A 18 -21.11 -5.20 -1.99
C LEU A 18 -22.27 -4.22 -2.20
N LYS A 19 -22.53 -3.34 -1.23
CA LYS A 19 -23.52 -2.27 -1.38
C LYS A 19 -23.14 -1.33 -2.54
N SER A 20 -21.90 -0.86 -2.57
CA SER A 20 -21.42 0.04 -3.64
C SER A 20 -21.43 -0.64 -5.02
N MET A 21 -21.06 -1.94 -5.09
CA MET A 21 -21.14 -2.73 -6.32
C MET A 21 -22.59 -2.81 -6.82
N LYS A 22 -23.55 -3.08 -5.92
CA LYS A 22 -24.98 -3.14 -6.26
C LYS A 22 -25.51 -1.80 -6.79
N GLU A 23 -25.16 -0.70 -6.13
CA GLU A 23 -25.55 0.66 -6.56
C GLU A 23 -24.98 1.02 -7.95
N GLN A 24 -23.84 0.45 -8.31
CA GLN A 24 -23.19 0.63 -9.61
C GLN A 24 -23.47 -0.49 -10.62
N ASN A 25 -24.40 -1.40 -10.31
CA ASN A 25 -24.78 -2.54 -11.17
C ASN A 25 -23.59 -3.44 -11.56
N LEU A 26 -22.64 -3.68 -10.65
CA LEU A 26 -21.48 -4.56 -10.86
C LEU A 26 -21.78 -5.96 -10.33
N ASN A 27 -21.49 -6.98 -11.15
CA ASN A 27 -21.58 -8.39 -10.75
C ASN A 27 -20.26 -8.90 -10.13
N SER A 28 -19.15 -8.25 -10.44
CA SER A 28 -17.87 -8.52 -9.78
C SER A 28 -16.95 -7.30 -9.79
N LEU A 29 -15.97 -7.31 -8.88
CA LEU A 29 -14.88 -6.33 -8.82
C LEU A 29 -13.55 -7.08 -8.83
N LEU A 30 -12.68 -6.74 -9.78
CA LEU A 30 -11.30 -7.21 -9.87
C LEU A 30 -10.38 -6.16 -9.24
N MET A 31 -9.82 -6.48 -8.09
CA MET A 31 -8.91 -5.59 -7.38
C MET A 31 -7.46 -5.97 -7.70
N PHE A 32 -6.64 -4.97 -7.99
CA PHE A 32 -5.21 -5.09 -8.24
C PHE A 32 -4.37 -4.25 -7.28
N LYS A 33 -4.99 -3.29 -6.58
CA LYS A 33 -4.32 -2.51 -5.53
C LYS A 33 -4.08 -3.38 -4.30
N GLN A 34 -2.84 -3.45 -3.84
CA GLN A 34 -2.49 -4.19 -2.62
C GLN A 34 -3.24 -3.65 -1.40
N GLU A 35 -3.44 -2.34 -1.35
CA GLU A 35 -4.18 -1.66 -0.29
C GLU A 35 -5.65 -2.08 -0.25
N SER A 36 -6.27 -2.30 -1.40
CA SER A 36 -7.64 -2.80 -1.51
C SER A 36 -7.74 -4.23 -1.01
N MET A 37 -6.80 -5.09 -1.42
CA MET A 37 -6.72 -6.49 -0.98
C MET A 37 -6.51 -6.60 0.52
N TYR A 38 -5.54 -5.84 1.06
CA TYR A 38 -5.25 -5.82 2.49
C TYR A 38 -6.45 -5.31 3.30
N TRP A 39 -7.04 -4.19 2.89
CA TRP A 39 -8.17 -3.60 3.60
C TRP A 39 -9.39 -4.54 3.64
N LEU A 40 -9.66 -5.26 2.56
CA LEU A 40 -10.82 -6.14 2.46
C LEU A 40 -10.60 -7.52 3.11
N THR A 41 -9.36 -8.02 3.14
CA THR A 41 -9.09 -9.43 3.48
C THR A 41 -7.96 -9.64 4.48
N GLY A 42 -7.17 -8.61 4.76
CA GLY A 42 -5.95 -8.73 5.54
C GLY A 42 -4.75 -9.26 4.76
N TYR A 43 -4.88 -9.56 3.47
CA TYR A 43 -3.77 -10.09 2.66
C TYR A 43 -2.59 -9.15 2.65
N ASP A 44 -1.57 -9.52 3.42
CA ASP A 44 -0.36 -8.75 3.66
C ASP A 44 0.80 -9.34 2.86
N THR A 45 1.24 -8.63 1.83
CA THR A 45 2.30 -9.08 0.92
C THR A 45 2.95 -7.92 0.18
N PHE A 46 4.17 -8.14 -0.27
CA PHE A 46 4.83 -7.34 -1.31
C PHE A 46 4.65 -7.97 -2.72
N GLY A 47 3.84 -9.02 -2.84
CA GLY A 47 3.63 -9.78 -4.07
C GLY A 47 3.00 -9.01 -5.22
N PHE A 48 2.50 -7.80 -4.99
CA PHE A 48 1.92 -6.93 -6.03
C PHE A 48 2.89 -6.54 -7.16
N VAL A 49 4.19 -6.75 -6.98
CA VAL A 49 5.20 -6.58 -8.06
C VAL A 49 5.03 -7.62 -9.18
N PHE A 50 4.29 -8.68 -8.91
CA PHE A 50 3.86 -9.69 -9.88
C PHE A 50 2.35 -9.59 -10.12
N PHE A 51 1.87 -10.22 -11.19
CA PHE A 51 0.43 -10.24 -11.46
C PHE A 51 -0.30 -10.99 -10.35
N GLN A 52 -1.24 -10.31 -9.71
CA GLN A 52 -2.22 -10.89 -8.77
C GLN A 52 -3.54 -10.15 -8.91
N SER A 53 -4.65 -10.82 -8.62
CA SER A 53 -5.98 -10.22 -8.65
C SER A 53 -6.86 -10.81 -7.56
N LEU A 54 -7.51 -9.94 -6.79
CA LEU A 54 -8.56 -10.35 -5.86
C LEU A 54 -9.92 -10.10 -6.53
N ILE A 55 -10.70 -11.15 -6.65
CA ILE A 55 -12.03 -11.14 -7.27
C ILE A 55 -13.06 -11.14 -6.14
N LEU A 56 -13.95 -10.14 -6.12
CA LEU A 56 -15.14 -10.14 -5.28
C LEU A 56 -16.37 -10.23 -6.17
N LYS A 57 -17.21 -11.24 -5.94
CA LYS A 57 -18.51 -11.41 -6.61
C LYS A 57 -19.64 -10.72 -5.87
N GLU A 58 -20.72 -10.40 -6.57
CA GLU A 58 -21.93 -9.77 -6.02
C GLU A 58 -22.60 -10.55 -4.87
N ASP A 59 -22.39 -11.87 -4.78
CA ASP A 59 -22.85 -12.73 -3.69
C ASP A 59 -21.89 -12.80 -2.49
N GLY A 60 -20.75 -12.10 -2.56
CA GLY A 60 -19.75 -12.04 -1.50
C GLY A 60 -18.68 -13.12 -1.58
N GLU A 61 -18.66 -13.98 -2.62
CA GLU A 61 -17.56 -14.91 -2.85
C GLU A 61 -16.28 -14.15 -3.19
N ILE A 62 -15.17 -14.53 -2.53
CA ILE A 62 -13.84 -13.95 -2.74
C ILE A 62 -12.90 -15.03 -3.28
N VAL A 63 -12.22 -14.73 -4.37
CA VAL A 63 -11.17 -15.59 -4.95
C VAL A 63 -9.91 -14.75 -5.15
N LEU A 64 -8.77 -15.23 -4.69
CA LEU A 64 -7.47 -14.64 -4.98
C LEU A 64 -6.76 -15.45 -6.06
N LEU A 65 -6.29 -14.81 -7.11
CA LEU A 65 -5.29 -15.32 -8.02
C LEU A 65 -3.94 -14.69 -7.68
N THR A 66 -2.96 -15.50 -7.32
CA THR A 66 -1.60 -15.03 -7.00
C THR A 66 -0.53 -15.98 -7.53
N ARG A 67 0.74 -15.59 -7.45
CA ARG A 67 1.86 -16.43 -7.88
C ARG A 67 2.10 -17.57 -6.87
N ALA A 68 2.55 -18.73 -7.33
CA ALA A 68 2.75 -19.92 -6.48
C ALA A 68 3.58 -19.65 -5.19
N PRO A 69 4.70 -18.88 -5.21
CA PRO A 69 5.46 -18.56 -4.00
C PRO A 69 4.68 -17.77 -2.95
N ASP A 70 3.65 -17.00 -3.35
CA ASP A 70 2.86 -16.13 -2.47
C ASP A 70 1.71 -16.87 -1.76
N LEU A 71 1.46 -18.15 -2.10
CA LEU A 71 0.36 -18.94 -1.53
C LEU A 71 0.39 -19.00 0.00
N ARG A 72 1.55 -19.30 0.59
CA ARG A 72 1.68 -19.39 2.05
C ARG A 72 1.48 -18.05 2.74
N GLN A 73 1.94 -16.97 2.11
CA GLN A 73 1.71 -15.61 2.61
C GLN A 73 0.21 -15.32 2.67
N ALA A 74 -0.53 -15.58 1.58
CA ALA A 74 -1.98 -15.40 1.52
C ALA A 74 -2.72 -16.25 2.57
N GLN A 75 -2.36 -17.51 2.72
CA GLN A 75 -2.96 -18.42 3.71
C GLN A 75 -2.75 -17.96 5.16
N ASN A 76 -1.61 -17.34 5.47
CA ASN A 76 -1.24 -16.98 6.84
C ASN A 76 -1.68 -15.56 7.24
N THR A 77 -1.85 -14.65 6.29
CA THR A 77 -2.11 -13.23 6.57
C THR A 77 -3.53 -12.80 6.26
N SER A 78 -4.33 -13.61 5.55
CA SER A 78 -5.66 -13.23 5.11
C SER A 78 -6.78 -14.17 5.58
N ASN A 79 -8.02 -13.69 5.45
CA ASN A 79 -9.23 -14.50 5.66
C ASN A 79 -9.71 -15.23 4.39
N ILE A 80 -8.95 -15.18 3.29
CA ILE A 80 -9.30 -15.73 1.99
C ILE A 80 -9.27 -17.27 2.05
N LYS A 81 -10.33 -17.91 1.57
CA LYS A 81 -10.44 -19.37 1.53
C LYS A 81 -10.16 -19.98 0.14
N ASN A 82 -10.53 -19.24 -0.91
CA ASN A 82 -10.37 -19.70 -2.29
C ASN A 82 -9.18 -18.99 -2.94
N ILE A 83 -8.02 -19.68 -2.96
CA ILE A 83 -6.78 -19.14 -3.50
C ILE A 83 -6.40 -20.01 -4.72
N LYS A 84 -6.25 -19.36 -5.85
CA LYS A 84 -5.75 -19.94 -7.10
C LYS A 84 -4.32 -19.45 -7.33
N ILE A 85 -3.48 -20.31 -7.86
CA ILE A 85 -2.09 -19.98 -8.14
C ILE A 85 -1.79 -20.07 -9.64
N TRP A 86 -0.89 -19.22 -10.07
CA TRP A 86 -0.21 -19.39 -11.35
C TRP A 86 1.28 -19.64 -11.13
N GLU A 87 1.90 -20.32 -12.06
CA GLU A 87 3.32 -20.67 -12.01
C GLU A 87 4.10 -19.78 -12.95
N ASP A 88 5.24 -19.29 -12.50
CA ASP A 88 6.17 -18.48 -13.28
C ASP A 88 7.02 -19.39 -14.16
N LYS A 89 6.46 -19.80 -15.30
CA LYS A 89 7.09 -20.66 -16.27
C LYS A 89 6.83 -20.19 -17.70
N GLU A 90 7.63 -20.65 -18.64
CA GLU A 90 7.45 -20.36 -20.07
C GLU A 90 6.02 -20.70 -20.53
N GLY A 91 5.40 -19.80 -21.28
CA GLY A 91 4.03 -19.96 -21.75
C GLY A 91 2.94 -19.66 -20.73
N SER A 92 3.28 -19.34 -19.47
CA SER A 92 2.28 -18.96 -18.46
C SER A 92 1.66 -17.60 -18.80
N SER A 93 0.33 -17.56 -18.75
CA SER A 93 -0.48 -16.35 -18.95
C SER A 93 -1.44 -16.13 -17.77
N PRO A 94 -1.04 -15.37 -16.75
CA PRO A 94 -1.91 -15.12 -15.59
C PRO A 94 -3.25 -14.47 -15.95
N SER A 95 -3.30 -13.66 -17.01
CA SER A 95 -4.55 -13.07 -17.50
C SER A 95 -5.51 -14.09 -18.11
N ASP A 96 -4.99 -15.14 -18.78
CA ASP A 96 -5.83 -16.21 -19.30
C ASP A 96 -6.33 -17.13 -18.17
N ILE A 97 -5.48 -17.40 -17.17
CA ILE A 97 -5.90 -18.13 -15.95
C ILE A 97 -6.99 -17.34 -15.21
N LEU A 98 -6.85 -16.00 -15.10
CA LEU A 98 -7.90 -15.15 -14.54
C LEU A 98 -9.22 -15.30 -15.32
N LYS A 99 -9.17 -15.28 -16.65
CA LYS A 99 -10.35 -15.49 -17.49
C LYS A 99 -11.03 -16.85 -17.22
N GLU A 100 -10.25 -17.91 -17.07
CA GLU A 100 -10.79 -19.25 -16.73
C GLU A 100 -11.49 -19.23 -15.36
N ILE A 101 -10.91 -18.56 -14.38
CA ILE A 101 -11.54 -18.36 -13.06
C ILE A 101 -12.87 -17.61 -13.20
N LEU A 102 -12.90 -16.52 -13.98
CA LEU A 102 -14.12 -15.75 -14.22
C LEU A 102 -15.20 -16.56 -14.94
N ILE A 103 -14.83 -17.45 -15.85
CA ILE A 103 -15.75 -18.40 -16.49
C ILE A 103 -16.35 -19.35 -15.45
N ALA A 104 -15.50 -19.94 -14.60
CA ALA A 104 -15.94 -20.85 -13.53
C ALA A 104 -16.86 -20.17 -12.50
N LEU A 105 -16.72 -18.86 -12.32
CA LEU A 105 -17.57 -18.02 -11.47
C LEU A 105 -18.86 -17.55 -12.16
N ASN A 106 -19.13 -17.98 -13.41
CA ASN A 106 -20.29 -17.59 -14.22
C ASN A 106 -20.38 -16.08 -14.50
N LEU A 107 -19.24 -15.42 -14.70
CA LEU A 107 -19.16 -13.97 -14.92
C LEU A 107 -19.12 -13.57 -16.41
N LYS A 108 -19.21 -14.50 -17.34
CA LYS A 108 -19.28 -14.19 -18.78
C LYS A 108 -20.55 -13.41 -19.10
N GLY A 109 -20.42 -12.33 -19.86
CA GLY A 109 -21.53 -11.43 -20.22
C GLY A 109 -22.00 -10.51 -19.09
N LYS A 110 -21.27 -10.45 -17.98
CA LYS A 110 -21.60 -9.65 -16.78
C LYS A 110 -20.86 -8.32 -16.75
N ASN A 111 -21.30 -7.41 -15.86
CA ASN A 111 -20.62 -6.15 -15.58
C ASN A 111 -19.50 -6.37 -14.57
N ILE A 112 -18.28 -6.07 -14.96
CA ILE A 112 -17.07 -6.33 -14.20
C ILE A 112 -16.33 -5.01 -13.98
N GLY A 113 -16.23 -4.58 -12.72
CA GLY A 113 -15.37 -3.46 -12.31
C GLY A 113 -13.92 -3.90 -12.24
N ILE A 114 -13.00 -3.04 -12.65
CA ILE A 114 -11.55 -3.31 -12.62
C ILE A 114 -10.80 -2.12 -12.01
N GLU A 115 -9.89 -2.38 -11.08
CA GLU A 115 -8.92 -1.39 -10.60
C GLU A 115 -7.76 -1.28 -11.60
N TYR A 116 -7.88 -0.38 -12.59
CA TYR A 116 -6.83 -0.13 -13.57
C TYR A 116 -5.70 0.76 -13.02
N ASP A 117 -6.03 1.73 -12.17
CA ASP A 117 -5.03 2.60 -11.52
C ASP A 117 -4.37 1.89 -10.34
N SER A 118 -3.40 1.04 -10.64
CA SER A 118 -2.71 0.20 -9.65
C SER A 118 -1.26 -0.08 -10.04
N TYR A 119 -0.35 0.03 -9.08
CA TYR A 119 1.03 -0.42 -9.26
C TYR A 119 1.13 -1.94 -9.53
N GLY A 120 0.17 -2.72 -9.05
CA GLY A 120 0.07 -4.17 -9.31
C GLY A 120 -0.37 -4.52 -10.74
N LEU A 121 -0.87 -3.56 -11.51
CA LEU A 121 -1.34 -3.78 -12.88
C LEU A 121 -0.56 -2.88 -13.86
N THR A 122 0.64 -3.32 -14.23
CA THR A 122 1.48 -2.58 -15.18
C THR A 122 0.79 -2.41 -16.53
N GLY A 123 1.17 -1.39 -17.32
CA GLY A 123 0.62 -1.17 -18.66
C GLY A 123 0.68 -2.42 -19.55
N ARG A 124 1.78 -3.21 -19.48
CA ARG A 124 1.90 -4.49 -20.20
C ARG A 124 0.86 -5.53 -19.73
N ASN A 125 0.65 -5.63 -18.42
CA ASN A 125 -0.32 -6.56 -17.86
C ASN A 125 -1.76 -6.11 -18.17
N THR A 126 -2.03 -4.80 -18.17
CA THR A 126 -3.31 -4.23 -18.61
C THR A 126 -3.66 -4.60 -20.04
N LEU A 127 -2.71 -4.47 -20.97
CA LEU A 127 -2.91 -4.87 -22.37
C LEU A 127 -3.21 -6.37 -22.50
N LYS A 128 -2.48 -7.23 -21.78
CA LYS A 128 -2.73 -8.67 -21.76
C LYS A 128 -4.10 -9.00 -21.18
N LEU A 129 -4.46 -8.37 -20.06
CA LEU A 129 -5.75 -8.55 -19.40
C LEU A 129 -6.90 -8.17 -20.34
N ASN A 130 -6.84 -6.98 -20.94
CA ASN A 130 -7.88 -6.52 -21.86
C ASN A 130 -8.00 -7.42 -23.11
N ASN A 131 -6.87 -7.92 -23.63
CA ASN A 131 -6.90 -8.88 -24.74
C ASN A 131 -7.52 -10.21 -24.33
N SER A 132 -7.18 -10.76 -23.16
CA SER A 132 -7.76 -11.98 -22.63
C SER A 132 -9.27 -11.86 -22.40
N LEU A 133 -9.70 -10.71 -21.88
CA LEU A 133 -11.11 -10.43 -21.56
C LEU A 133 -11.89 -9.76 -22.71
N LYS A 134 -11.30 -9.66 -23.89
CA LYS A 134 -12.02 -9.14 -25.07
C LYS A 134 -13.29 -9.97 -25.30
N ASP A 135 -14.42 -9.28 -25.49
CA ASP A 135 -15.75 -9.86 -25.69
C ASP A 135 -16.21 -10.80 -24.55
N PHE A 136 -15.59 -10.67 -23.36
CA PHE A 136 -15.94 -11.51 -22.21
C PHE A 136 -17.17 -10.96 -21.46
N GLY A 137 -17.27 -9.66 -21.28
CA GLY A 137 -18.33 -8.97 -20.56
C GLY A 137 -18.18 -7.46 -20.69
N ASN A 138 -18.98 -6.71 -19.93
CA ASN A 138 -18.83 -5.27 -19.85
C ASN A 138 -17.78 -4.91 -18.78
N LEU A 139 -16.63 -4.39 -19.21
CA LEU A 139 -15.51 -4.03 -18.34
C LEU A 139 -15.57 -2.52 -18.05
N GLU A 140 -15.56 -2.15 -16.78
CA GLU A 140 -15.64 -0.76 -16.33
C GLU A 140 -14.47 -0.41 -15.43
N ASP A 141 -13.88 0.76 -15.60
CA ASP A 141 -12.90 1.28 -14.64
C ASP A 141 -13.59 1.63 -13.32
N LYS A 142 -13.15 0.96 -12.24
CA LYS A 142 -13.62 1.15 -10.88
C LYS A 142 -12.45 1.35 -9.91
N SER A 143 -11.36 1.92 -10.40
CA SER A 143 -10.14 2.18 -9.65
C SER A 143 -10.35 2.92 -8.33
N GLU A 144 -11.38 3.76 -8.26
CA GLU A 144 -11.66 4.59 -7.10
C GLU A 144 -12.68 3.98 -6.12
N LEU A 145 -13.36 2.87 -6.45
CA LEU A 145 -14.44 2.33 -5.63
C LEU A 145 -13.98 2.03 -4.19
N ILE A 146 -12.92 1.24 -4.05
CA ILE A 146 -12.36 0.90 -2.73
C ILE A 146 -11.66 2.11 -2.11
N SER A 147 -10.96 2.93 -2.91
CA SER A 147 -10.29 4.14 -2.44
C SER A 147 -11.26 5.07 -1.69
N TYR A 148 -12.43 5.34 -2.24
CA TYR A 148 -13.46 6.14 -1.58
C TYR A 148 -14.00 5.52 -0.29
N LEU A 149 -14.19 4.21 -0.24
CA LEU A 149 -14.64 3.52 0.98
C LEU A 149 -13.60 3.58 2.10
N ARG A 150 -12.32 3.67 1.75
CA ARG A 150 -11.18 3.78 2.69
C ARG A 150 -10.95 5.20 3.22
N VAL A 151 -11.58 6.23 2.64
CA VAL A 151 -11.40 7.63 3.10
C VAL A 151 -11.80 7.79 4.56
N ILE A 152 -12.96 7.23 4.95
CA ILE A 152 -13.44 7.28 6.33
C ILE A 152 -12.94 6.05 7.07
N LYS A 153 -12.06 6.26 8.06
CA LYS A 153 -11.44 5.20 8.86
C LYS A 153 -12.42 4.69 9.93
N SER A 154 -12.38 3.39 10.18
CA SER A 154 -13.05 2.79 11.34
C SER A 154 -12.28 3.07 12.64
N ASP A 155 -12.90 2.77 13.79
CA ASP A 155 -12.24 2.92 15.09
C ASP A 155 -10.98 2.02 15.20
N GLU A 156 -11.04 0.79 14.65
CA GLU A 156 -9.87 -0.10 14.61
C GLU A 156 -8.72 0.48 13.75
N GLU A 157 -9.04 1.09 12.61
CA GLU A 157 -8.05 1.77 11.76
C GLU A 157 -7.44 2.99 12.46
N ILE A 158 -8.25 3.76 13.20
CA ILE A 158 -7.77 4.94 13.95
C ILE A 158 -6.76 4.53 15.03
N VAL A 159 -6.92 3.37 15.67
CA VAL A 159 -5.91 2.86 16.63
C VAL A 159 -4.54 2.72 15.93
N TYR A 160 -4.50 2.19 14.71
CA TYR A 160 -3.25 2.03 13.96
C TYR A 160 -2.68 3.35 13.46
N VAL A 161 -3.53 4.28 13.03
CA VAL A 161 -3.10 5.64 12.65
C VAL A 161 -2.48 6.36 13.86
N ARG A 162 -3.06 6.24 15.05
CA ARG A 162 -2.50 6.83 16.28
C ARG A 162 -1.15 6.20 16.65
N LYS A 163 -1.00 4.88 16.50
CA LYS A 163 0.28 4.22 16.73
C LYS A 163 1.33 4.64 15.70
N ALA A 164 0.95 4.80 14.45
CA ALA A 164 1.83 5.33 13.42
C ALA A 164 2.26 6.79 13.73
N ALA A 165 1.37 7.61 14.28
CA ALA A 165 1.69 8.97 14.71
C ALA A 165 2.70 8.97 15.87
N GLU A 166 2.51 8.13 16.88
CA GLU A 166 3.49 7.96 17.97
C GLU A 166 4.88 7.59 17.44
N LEU A 167 4.95 6.68 16.48
CA LEU A 167 6.22 6.29 15.86
C LEU A 167 6.87 7.43 15.05
N ALA A 168 6.04 8.26 14.39
CA ALA A 168 6.53 9.44 13.69
C ALA A 168 7.08 10.50 14.67
N ASP A 169 6.42 10.72 15.82
CA ASP A 169 6.90 11.61 16.87
C ASP A 169 8.23 11.12 17.47
N ASN A 170 8.32 9.81 17.76
CA ASN A 170 9.56 9.22 18.26
C ASN A 170 10.73 9.38 17.27
N ALA A 171 10.47 9.27 15.97
CA ALA A 171 11.47 9.51 14.95
C ALA A 171 11.92 10.99 14.93
N LEU A 172 10.98 11.94 15.12
CA LEU A 172 11.31 13.37 15.23
C LEU A 172 12.20 13.65 16.47
N ASP A 173 11.88 13.05 17.60
CA ASP A 173 12.69 13.18 18.83
C ASP A 173 14.13 12.74 18.63
N VAL A 174 14.32 11.69 17.82
CA VAL A 174 15.67 11.24 17.46
C VAL A 174 16.38 12.25 16.57
N VAL A 175 15.68 12.87 15.64
CA VAL A 175 16.27 13.93 14.79
C VAL A 175 16.75 15.08 15.65
N TRP A 176 15.96 15.57 16.61
CA TRP A 176 16.37 16.63 17.54
C TRP A 176 17.62 16.29 18.35
N LYS A 177 17.83 15.02 18.67
CA LYS A 177 18.99 14.53 19.42
C LYS A 177 20.23 14.38 18.53
N THR A 178 20.06 13.98 17.27
CA THR A 178 21.15 13.57 16.38
C THR A 178 21.57 14.59 15.34
N ALA A 179 20.66 15.49 14.90
CA ALA A 179 20.93 16.48 13.88
C ALA A 179 21.80 17.62 14.41
N LYS A 180 23.12 17.46 14.27
CA LYS A 180 24.14 18.41 14.73
C LYS A 180 25.23 18.56 13.67
N ALA A 181 25.94 19.67 13.70
CA ALA A 181 27.12 19.87 12.86
C ALA A 181 28.08 18.70 12.94
N GLY A 182 28.59 18.27 11.79
CA GLY A 182 29.50 17.12 11.65
C GLY A 182 28.81 15.76 11.57
N VAL A 183 27.49 15.66 11.69
CA VAL A 183 26.74 14.42 11.55
C VAL A 183 26.35 14.20 10.08
N ASN A 184 26.49 12.95 9.61
CA ASN A 184 26.04 12.54 8.28
C ASN A 184 24.52 12.31 8.26
N GLU A 185 23.84 12.80 7.21
CA GLU A 185 22.39 12.63 7.00
C GLU A 185 21.95 11.16 7.08
N GLY A 186 22.75 10.22 6.55
CA GLY A 186 22.45 8.80 6.59
C GLY A 186 22.41 8.22 8.00
N LYS A 187 23.22 8.78 8.94
CA LYS A 187 23.15 8.39 10.36
C LYS A 187 21.81 8.83 10.97
N ILE A 188 21.34 10.03 10.62
CA ILE A 188 20.03 10.52 11.09
C ILE A 188 18.92 9.59 10.60
N LEU A 189 18.90 9.25 9.30
CA LEU A 189 17.94 8.30 8.74
C LEU A 189 17.97 6.94 9.44
N ALA A 190 19.17 6.40 9.69
CA ALA A 190 19.31 5.10 10.34
C ALA A 190 18.71 5.12 11.76
N GLU A 191 18.94 6.17 12.53
CA GLU A 191 18.38 6.29 13.88
C GLU A 191 16.86 6.51 13.85
N MET A 192 16.32 7.26 12.86
CA MET A 192 14.89 7.41 12.68
C MET A 192 14.20 6.07 12.35
N GLN A 193 14.74 5.32 11.38
CA GLN A 193 14.19 4.01 11.02
C GLN A 193 14.29 3.01 12.18
N LYS A 194 15.41 3.03 12.91
CA LYS A 194 15.61 2.19 14.07
C LYS A 194 14.47 2.32 15.09
N VAL A 195 14.12 3.54 15.51
CA VAL A 195 13.06 3.72 16.52
C VAL A 195 11.70 3.34 16.00
N VAL A 196 11.42 3.51 14.71
CA VAL A 196 10.17 3.04 14.09
C VAL A 196 10.08 1.52 14.16
N PHE A 197 11.12 0.79 13.74
CA PHE A 197 11.12 -0.68 13.77
C PHE A 197 11.17 -1.24 15.21
N GLU A 198 11.97 -0.68 16.09
CA GLU A 198 12.00 -1.08 17.51
C GLU A 198 10.65 -0.83 18.21
N GLY A 199 9.88 0.17 17.76
CA GLY A 199 8.54 0.45 18.20
C GLY A 199 7.45 -0.46 17.59
N GLY A 200 7.84 -1.46 16.79
CA GLY A 200 6.95 -2.40 16.11
C GLY A 200 6.34 -1.86 14.81
N GLY A 201 6.97 -0.83 14.23
CA GLY A 201 6.55 -0.24 12.97
C GLY A 201 7.01 -1.03 11.74
N ASP A 202 6.55 -0.56 10.58
CA ASP A 202 6.80 -1.15 9.27
C ASP A 202 7.55 -0.20 8.35
N TYR A 203 7.92 -0.68 7.16
CA TYR A 203 8.44 0.17 6.10
C TYR A 203 7.37 1.18 5.64
N PRO A 204 7.74 2.44 5.40
CA PRO A 204 6.85 3.41 4.79
C PRO A 204 6.64 3.12 3.31
N ALA A 205 5.56 3.66 2.74
CA ALA A 205 5.27 3.54 1.31
C ALA A 205 6.27 4.29 0.42
N ASN A 206 6.86 5.39 0.94
CA ASN A 206 7.94 6.13 0.30
C ASN A 206 9.18 6.14 1.19
N ASP A 207 10.35 6.20 0.56
CA ASP A 207 11.60 6.43 1.27
C ASP A 207 11.55 7.73 2.06
N TYR A 208 12.24 7.77 3.22
CA TYR A 208 12.43 9.00 3.97
C TYR A 208 13.27 9.97 3.16
N ILE A 209 12.77 11.18 3.00
CA ILE A 209 13.47 12.25 2.30
C ILE A 209 14.27 13.04 3.33
N ILE A 210 15.55 13.24 3.07
CA ILE A 210 16.45 14.07 3.88
C ILE A 210 17.37 14.85 2.95
N GLY A 211 17.55 16.11 3.24
CA GLY A 211 18.49 16.97 2.54
C GLY A 211 18.89 18.17 3.38
N SER A 212 20.18 18.53 3.34
CA SER A 212 20.72 19.69 4.02
C SER A 212 21.37 20.68 3.06
N GLY A 213 21.50 21.93 3.48
CA GLY A 213 22.05 23.00 2.65
C GLY A 213 21.28 23.16 1.34
N HIS A 214 21.98 23.14 0.21
CA HIS A 214 21.34 23.21 -1.12
C HIS A 214 20.45 22.00 -1.43
N ASN A 215 20.72 20.82 -0.86
CA ASN A 215 19.91 19.62 -1.04
C ASN A 215 18.59 19.67 -0.25
N ALA A 216 18.42 20.60 0.71
CA ALA A 216 17.17 20.80 1.42
C ALA A 216 15.99 21.24 0.52
N LEU A 217 16.27 21.66 -0.72
CA LEU A 217 15.27 22.00 -1.74
C LEU A 217 14.84 20.80 -2.59
N LEU A 218 15.50 19.65 -2.45
CA LEU A 218 15.15 18.46 -3.22
C LEU A 218 13.94 17.76 -2.59
N CYS A 219 12.91 17.55 -3.39
CA CYS A 219 11.63 16.96 -2.93
C CYS A 219 11.53 15.45 -3.15
N ARG A 220 12.65 14.78 -3.39
CA ARG A 220 12.70 13.31 -3.56
C ARG A 220 13.94 12.76 -2.89
N TYR A 221 13.88 11.45 -2.58
CA TYR A 221 15.04 10.75 -2.05
C TYR A 221 16.25 10.89 -2.96
N GLN A 222 17.40 11.12 -2.34
CA GLN A 222 18.70 11.22 -2.98
C GLN A 222 19.67 10.23 -2.32
N SER A 223 20.42 9.49 -3.11
CA SER A 223 21.36 8.47 -2.61
C SER A 223 22.57 9.04 -1.90
N GLU A 224 23.06 10.19 -2.34
CA GLU A 224 24.21 10.87 -1.74
C GLU A 224 23.81 11.60 -0.46
N LYS A 225 24.58 11.41 0.61
CA LYS A 225 24.31 11.97 1.93
C LYS A 225 25.43 12.93 2.35
N ARG A 226 25.03 14.14 2.71
CA ARG A 226 25.95 15.18 3.21
C ARG A 226 26.30 14.98 4.69
N ILE A 227 27.40 15.63 5.10
CA ILE A 227 27.71 15.92 6.50
C ILE A 227 27.18 17.33 6.78
N LEU A 228 26.42 17.50 7.87
CA LEU A 228 25.84 18.78 8.27
C LEU A 228 26.93 19.78 8.60
N ASP A 229 26.82 20.99 8.05
CA ASP A 229 27.72 22.10 8.36
C ASP A 229 27.44 22.70 9.73
N LYS A 230 28.36 23.57 10.25
CA LYS A 230 28.18 24.27 11.52
C LYS A 230 26.95 25.17 11.54
N GLN A 231 26.58 25.70 10.39
CA GLN A 231 25.35 26.43 10.17
C GLN A 231 24.71 25.90 8.90
N ASP A 232 23.57 25.27 9.04
CA ASP A 232 22.91 24.55 7.94
C ASP A 232 21.40 24.58 8.14
N GLN A 233 20.68 24.11 7.12
CA GLN A 233 19.27 23.83 7.17
C GLN A 233 19.06 22.37 6.78
N LEU A 234 18.34 21.62 7.60
CA LEU A 234 17.96 20.25 7.35
C LEU A 234 16.45 20.17 7.08
N SER A 235 16.06 19.71 5.89
CA SER A 235 14.67 19.35 5.56
C SER A 235 14.52 17.85 5.59
N ILE A 236 13.48 17.36 6.26
CA ILE A 236 13.16 15.95 6.38
C ILE A 236 11.67 15.70 6.14
N GLU A 237 11.36 14.62 5.42
CA GLU A 237 10.00 14.10 5.26
C GLU A 237 10.03 12.60 5.57
N TRP A 238 9.12 12.15 6.41
CA TRP A 238 9.04 10.76 6.84
C TRP A 238 7.62 10.37 7.24
N ALA A 239 7.41 9.08 7.45
CA ALA A 239 6.21 8.58 8.08
C ALA A 239 6.56 7.58 9.18
N GLY A 240 5.86 7.67 10.31
CA GLY A 240 5.68 6.50 11.16
C GLY A 240 4.68 5.58 10.48
N THR A 241 4.95 4.29 10.49
CA THR A 241 4.12 3.28 9.83
C THR A 241 3.84 2.14 10.79
N TYR A 242 2.57 1.76 10.93
CA TYR A 242 2.16 0.62 11.75
C TYR A 242 1.04 -0.15 11.06
N LYS A 243 1.26 -1.44 10.81
CA LYS A 243 0.32 -2.29 10.06
C LYS A 243 -0.18 -1.62 8.77
N HIS A 244 0.75 -1.05 8.02
CA HIS A 244 0.54 -0.30 6.77
C HIS A 244 -0.22 1.03 6.90
N TYR A 245 -0.63 1.45 8.10
CA TYR A 245 -1.17 2.79 8.33
C TYR A 245 -0.04 3.77 8.59
N HIS A 246 -0.15 4.95 7.98
CA HIS A 246 0.89 5.96 7.96
C HIS A 246 0.47 7.23 8.70
N SER A 247 1.43 7.86 9.36
CA SER A 247 1.35 9.24 9.79
C SER A 247 2.59 9.98 9.28
N ALA A 248 2.40 10.79 8.24
CA ALA A 248 3.48 11.51 7.57
C ALA A 248 3.76 12.85 8.24
N MET A 249 5.03 13.23 8.26
CA MET A 249 5.51 14.53 8.74
C MET A 249 6.54 15.11 7.79
N PHE A 250 6.57 16.44 7.72
CA PHE A 250 7.64 17.21 7.12
C PHE A 250 8.14 18.28 8.12
N ARG A 251 9.47 18.43 8.25
CA ARG A 251 10.09 19.43 9.12
C ARG A 251 11.32 20.03 8.46
N THR A 252 11.49 21.32 8.67
CA THR A 252 12.73 22.04 8.41
C THR A 252 13.36 22.42 9.75
N ILE A 253 14.62 22.03 9.95
CA ILE A 253 15.33 22.16 11.22
C ILE A 253 16.61 22.96 10.98
N PRO A 254 16.78 24.12 11.65
CA PRO A 254 18.03 24.86 11.60
C PRO A 254 19.12 24.12 12.38
N ILE A 255 20.30 24.00 11.80
CA ILE A 255 21.50 23.50 12.44
C ILE A 255 22.38 24.71 12.80
N GLY A 256 22.75 24.83 14.05
CA GLY A 256 23.41 26.02 14.59
C GLY A 256 22.44 27.16 14.81
N LYS A 257 22.77 28.39 14.39
CA LYS A 257 21.93 29.55 14.56
C LYS A 257 20.87 29.61 13.45
N ALA A 258 19.60 29.71 13.85
CA ALA A 258 18.51 29.91 12.89
C ALA A 258 18.69 31.23 12.10
N HIS A 259 18.38 31.18 10.81
CA HIS A 259 18.30 32.39 9.99
C HIS A 259 16.98 33.14 10.22
N GLN A 260 16.96 34.44 9.95
CA GLN A 260 15.76 35.25 10.10
C GLN A 260 14.57 34.75 9.29
N ASN A 261 14.82 34.11 8.15
CA ASN A 261 13.78 33.52 7.27
C ASN A 261 13.18 32.19 7.80
N HIS A 262 13.62 31.71 8.97
CA HIS A 262 13.04 30.53 9.61
C HIS A 262 11.87 30.86 10.57
N PHE A 263 11.57 32.16 10.74
CA PHE A 263 10.52 32.64 11.65
C PHE A 263 9.34 33.29 10.91
#